data_2afb3abea127045ed9b3f43572c53e3b
#
_entry.id   2afb3abea127045ed9b3f43572c53e3b
#
_cell.length_a   1.000
_cell.length_b   1.000
_cell.length_c   1.000
_cell.angle_alpha   90.00
_cell.angle_beta   90.00
_cell.angle_gamma   90.00
#
_symmetry.space_group_name_H-M   'P 1'
#
loop_
_entity.id
_entity.type
_entity.pdbx_description
1 polymer ?
#
loop_
_entity_poly.entity_id
_entity_poly.type
_entity_poly.pdbx_seq_one_letter_code
_entity_poly.pdbx_strand_id
1 'polypeptide(L)'
;AVLSRLETPATKSGNVVVSHWSVEGGDSVMTYCLEYDPVKHHSRWVAFRFDGRTRANNVPRKDGKILPQYPEDPKLNGQNAIEDDARFNGYDHGHLCASADRLYSRTANDNTFYMTNMSPQIGNFNQKYWVVLEGLVQDLGKSGKYGANFADTLYVVKGGTIDNADQILGYACSNRMPVPKYYYMALLRVKNGAYSSIAFWMEHKDYGTVKPSLATIKQHCVSVQTLQNYTGIDFFHNLPDVVEQKVEQQCDPSSWGM
;
A
#
# COMPACT_ATOMS: atom_id res chain seq x y z
N ALA A 1 -14.62 7.31 12.06
CA ALA A 1 -14.61 7.80 10.67
C ALA A 1 -13.56 7.10 9.79
N VAL A 2 -12.28 6.91 10.23
CA VAL A 2 -11.27 6.19 9.42
C VAL A 2 -11.57 4.69 9.35
N LEU A 3 -11.91 4.07 10.47
CA LEU A 3 -12.17 2.63 10.57
C LEU A 3 -13.43 2.15 9.80
N SER A 4 -14.34 3.06 9.44
CA SER A 4 -15.54 2.75 8.67
C SER A 4 -15.38 2.93 7.16
N ARG A 5 -14.17 3.25 6.67
CA ARG A 5 -13.91 3.42 5.24
C ARG A 5 -13.72 2.06 4.57
N LEU A 6 -14.17 1.93 3.32
CA LEU A 6 -14.10 0.66 2.58
C LEU A 6 -12.66 0.14 2.39
N GLU A 7 -11.70 1.06 2.24
CA GLU A 7 -10.29 0.67 2.11
C GLU A 7 -9.64 0.20 3.41
N THR A 8 -10.23 0.49 4.57
CA THR A 8 -9.62 0.18 5.86
C THR A 8 -9.91 -1.27 6.26
N PRO A 9 -8.88 -2.15 6.34
CA PRO A 9 -9.05 -3.52 6.84
C PRO A 9 -9.41 -3.57 8.32
N ALA A 10 -9.89 -4.71 8.78
CA ALA A 10 -10.04 -4.97 10.20
C ALA A 10 -8.70 -4.88 10.92
N THR A 11 -8.70 -4.29 12.10
CA THR A 11 -7.47 -4.01 12.87
C THR A 11 -7.22 -5.08 13.93
N LYS A 12 -5.94 -5.24 14.29
CA LYS A 12 -5.49 -6.13 15.35
C LYS A 12 -5.38 -5.36 16.68
N SER A 13 -5.83 -5.97 17.76
CA SER A 13 -5.68 -5.38 19.11
C SER A 13 -4.20 -5.13 19.45
N GLY A 14 -3.91 -4.00 20.07
CA GLY A 14 -2.57 -3.58 20.44
C GLY A 14 -1.82 -2.79 19.36
N ASN A 15 -2.31 -2.76 18.12
CA ASN A 15 -1.76 -1.93 17.06
C ASN A 15 -2.36 -0.51 17.06
N VAL A 16 -1.67 0.41 16.42
CA VAL A 16 -2.05 1.82 16.34
C VAL A 16 -2.52 2.15 14.93
N VAL A 17 -3.71 2.74 14.80
CA VAL A 17 -4.19 3.25 13.51
C VAL A 17 -3.75 4.70 13.37
N VAL A 18 -2.99 4.98 12.31
CA VAL A 18 -2.52 6.31 11.94
C VAL A 18 -3.17 6.72 10.63
N SER A 19 -3.54 7.99 10.50
CA SER A 19 -4.05 8.55 9.25
C SER A 19 -3.40 9.90 8.95
N HIS A 20 -2.98 10.06 7.69
CA HIS A 20 -2.43 11.30 7.17
C HIS A 20 -3.42 11.99 6.24
N TRP A 21 -3.43 13.30 6.29
CA TRP A 21 -4.40 14.13 5.59
C TRP A 21 -3.72 15.32 4.92
N SER A 22 -4.33 15.81 3.86
CA SER A 22 -4.03 17.10 3.24
C SER A 22 -5.30 17.95 3.19
N VAL A 23 -5.13 19.24 2.99
CA VAL A 23 -6.25 20.18 2.80
C VAL A 23 -6.27 20.61 1.34
N GLU A 24 -7.34 20.25 0.63
CA GLU A 24 -7.50 20.52 -0.79
C GLU A 24 -8.80 21.31 -1.04
N GLY A 25 -8.66 22.57 -1.49
CA GLY A 25 -9.82 23.42 -1.72
C GLY A 25 -10.67 23.68 -0.48
N GLY A 26 -10.05 23.65 0.71
CA GLY A 26 -10.74 23.82 2.00
C GLY A 26 -11.25 22.51 2.63
N ASP A 27 -11.22 21.41 1.92
CA ASP A 27 -11.64 20.09 2.42
C ASP A 27 -10.48 19.24 2.90
N SER A 28 -10.69 18.48 3.97
CA SER A 28 -9.76 17.46 4.43
C SER A 28 -9.84 16.23 3.55
N VAL A 29 -8.71 15.87 2.91
CA VAL A 29 -8.58 14.69 2.05
C VAL A 29 -7.59 13.72 2.66
N MET A 30 -8.00 12.47 2.89
CA MET A 30 -7.10 11.46 3.44
C MET A 30 -6.05 11.05 2.41
N THR A 31 -4.78 11.20 2.77
CA THR A 31 -3.66 10.72 1.96
C THR A 31 -3.61 9.20 1.98
N TYR A 32 -3.54 8.64 3.17
CA TYR A 32 -3.65 7.21 3.47
C TYR A 32 -3.92 7.00 4.97
N CYS A 33 -4.33 5.80 5.34
CA CYS A 33 -4.27 5.32 6.71
C CYS A 33 -3.45 4.02 6.78
N LEU A 34 -3.00 3.67 7.96
CA LEU A 34 -2.20 2.48 8.21
C LEU A 34 -2.47 1.91 9.59
N GLU A 35 -2.19 0.63 9.75
CA GLU A 35 -2.13 -0.04 11.05
C GLU A 35 -0.67 -0.32 11.39
N TYR A 36 -0.15 0.35 12.40
CA TYR A 36 1.23 0.24 12.86
C TYR A 36 1.34 -0.73 14.04
N ASP A 37 2.22 -1.71 13.94
CA ASP A 37 2.58 -2.60 15.04
C ASP A 37 3.73 -1.96 15.83
N PRO A 38 3.48 -1.45 17.05
CA PRO A 38 4.49 -0.71 17.82
C PRO A 38 5.60 -1.61 18.40
N VAL A 39 5.37 -2.92 18.43
CA VAL A 39 6.39 -3.89 18.89
C VAL A 39 7.35 -4.24 17.75
N LYS A 40 6.83 -4.33 16.54
CA LYS A 40 7.60 -4.66 15.33
C LYS A 40 8.13 -3.44 14.60
N HIS A 41 7.72 -2.23 14.99
CA HIS A 41 8.10 -0.98 14.34
C HIS A 41 7.82 -0.97 12.82
N HIS A 42 6.73 -1.60 12.41
CA HIS A 42 6.36 -1.77 11.01
C HIS A 42 4.84 -1.71 10.84
N SER A 43 4.38 -1.11 9.75
CA SER A 43 2.96 -1.10 9.42
C SER A 43 2.52 -2.45 8.88
N ARG A 44 1.43 -2.99 9.42
CA ARG A 44 0.82 -4.23 8.99
C ARG A 44 0.20 -4.10 7.60
N TRP A 45 -0.43 -2.94 7.33
CA TRP A 45 -0.95 -2.53 6.03
C TRP A 45 -1.01 -1.01 5.94
N VAL A 46 -1.05 -0.51 4.70
CA VAL A 46 -1.34 0.88 4.35
C VAL A 46 -2.49 0.89 3.36
N ALA A 47 -3.51 1.73 3.59
CA ALA A 47 -4.73 1.79 2.80
C ALA A 47 -5.02 3.21 2.30
N PHE A 48 -5.42 3.32 1.04
CA PHE A 48 -5.76 4.59 0.39
C PHE A 48 -6.69 4.34 -0.80
N ARG A 49 -7.10 5.43 -1.47
CA ARG A 49 -7.95 5.32 -2.65
C ARG A 49 -7.60 6.34 -3.72
N PHE A 50 -7.95 6.03 -4.95
CA PHE A 50 -8.02 6.94 -6.06
C PHE A 50 -9.48 7.27 -6.36
N ASP A 51 -9.82 8.56 -6.30
CA ASP A 51 -11.13 9.10 -6.60
C ASP A 51 -10.99 10.44 -7.33
N GLY A 52 -12.06 11.17 -7.54
CA GLY A 52 -12.03 12.45 -8.25
C GLY A 52 -11.07 13.49 -7.67
N ARG A 53 -10.69 13.38 -6.39
CA ARG A 53 -9.78 14.31 -5.70
C ARG A 53 -8.33 13.86 -5.68
N THR A 54 -8.10 12.55 -5.63
CA THR A 54 -6.78 11.99 -5.31
C THR A 54 -6.03 11.39 -6.51
N ARG A 55 -6.68 11.30 -7.69
CA ARG A 55 -6.07 10.71 -8.89
C ARG A 55 -5.20 11.67 -9.72
N ALA A 56 -5.19 12.96 -9.41
CA ALA A 56 -4.46 13.97 -10.17
C ALA A 56 -2.94 13.90 -9.98
N ASN A 57 -2.20 14.43 -10.95
CA ASN A 57 -0.74 14.62 -10.92
C ASN A 57 -0.43 16.12 -10.97
N ASN A 58 -0.54 16.82 -9.84
CA ASN A 58 -0.39 18.26 -9.76
C ASN A 58 1.01 18.69 -9.29
N VAL A 59 1.76 17.80 -8.65
CA VAL A 59 3.08 18.09 -8.09
C VAL A 59 4.09 17.00 -8.46
N PRO A 60 5.39 17.33 -8.58
CA PRO A 60 6.42 16.31 -8.72
C PRO A 60 6.63 15.56 -7.40
N ARG A 61 7.30 14.42 -7.48
CA ARG A 61 7.81 13.69 -6.30
C ARG A 61 8.70 14.61 -5.46
N LYS A 62 8.66 14.47 -4.12
CA LYS A 62 9.59 15.13 -3.19
C LYS A 62 11.03 14.91 -3.65
N ASP A 63 11.81 16.00 -3.70
CA ASP A 63 13.24 15.92 -4.00
C ASP A 63 13.96 15.17 -2.86
N GLY A 64 14.70 14.12 -3.22
CA GLY A 64 15.48 13.31 -2.27
C GLY A 64 16.65 14.08 -1.61
N LYS A 65 16.94 15.30 -2.07
CA LYS A 65 17.91 16.19 -1.41
C LYS A 65 17.34 16.92 -0.19
N ILE A 66 16.02 16.92 -0.03
CA ILE A 66 15.36 17.52 1.16
C ILE A 66 15.48 16.53 2.31
N LEU A 67 16.23 16.91 3.34
CA LEU A 67 16.48 16.09 4.52
C LEU A 67 15.62 16.52 5.71
N PRO A 68 15.17 15.56 6.56
CA PRO A 68 15.32 14.13 6.36
C PRO A 68 14.53 13.66 5.12
N GLN A 69 15.11 12.73 4.35
CA GLN A 69 14.40 12.16 3.20
C GLN A 69 13.21 11.32 3.67
N TYR A 70 13.44 10.51 4.71
CA TYR A 70 12.45 9.64 5.35
C TYR A 70 12.25 10.05 6.81
N PRO A 71 11.41 11.05 7.09
CA PRO A 71 11.23 11.53 8.45
C PRO A 71 10.47 10.51 9.33
N GLU A 72 10.75 10.58 10.64
CA GLU A 72 9.94 9.94 11.65
C GLU A 72 8.48 10.38 11.50
N ASP A 73 7.54 9.46 11.77
CA ASP A 73 6.12 9.81 11.68
C ASP A 73 5.68 10.62 12.91
N PRO A 74 5.29 11.88 12.75
CA PRO A 74 4.90 12.74 13.87
C PRO A 74 3.62 12.25 14.57
N LYS A 75 2.82 11.38 13.93
CA LYS A 75 1.60 10.84 14.54
C LYS A 75 1.87 9.79 15.60
N LEU A 76 3.06 9.22 15.66
CA LEU A 76 3.48 8.32 16.72
C LEU A 76 3.99 9.06 17.97
N ASN A 77 4.23 10.38 17.90
CA ASN A 77 4.75 11.21 18.98
C ASN A 77 6.02 10.61 19.64
N GLY A 78 6.93 10.07 18.82
CA GLY A 78 8.16 9.40 19.27
C GLY A 78 7.95 8.04 19.94
N GLN A 79 6.71 7.58 20.10
CA GLN A 79 6.42 6.30 20.75
C GLN A 79 6.61 5.13 19.77
N ASN A 80 7.63 4.30 20.02
CA ASN A 80 7.95 3.15 19.17
C ASN A 80 8.12 3.51 17.70
N ALA A 81 8.43 4.76 17.40
CA ALA A 81 8.72 5.23 16.05
C ALA A 81 10.12 4.81 15.60
N ILE A 82 10.32 4.75 14.31
CA ILE A 82 11.65 4.65 13.70
C ILE A 82 12.12 6.07 13.39
N GLU A 83 13.34 6.37 13.81
CA GLU A 83 13.98 7.67 13.64
C GLU A 83 14.17 8.09 12.19
N ASP A 84 14.37 9.39 11.98
CA ASP A 84 14.65 9.98 10.67
C ASP A 84 15.77 9.23 9.94
N ASP A 85 15.53 8.90 8.66
CA ASP A 85 16.51 8.29 7.76
C ASP A 85 17.22 7.04 8.33
N ALA A 86 16.54 6.28 9.21
CA ALA A 86 17.09 5.04 9.76
C ALA A 86 17.56 4.09 8.65
N ARG A 87 18.71 3.46 8.86
CA ARG A 87 19.32 2.56 7.87
C ARG A 87 18.61 1.22 7.81
N PHE A 88 18.27 0.77 6.61
CA PHE A 88 17.65 -0.53 6.37
C PHE A 88 18.65 -1.66 6.05
N ASN A 89 19.93 -1.46 6.38
CA ASN A 89 20.97 -2.49 6.32
C ASN A 89 21.07 -3.20 4.96
N GLY A 90 21.11 -2.42 3.87
CA GLY A 90 21.21 -2.93 2.50
C GLY A 90 19.88 -3.17 1.79
N TYR A 91 18.76 -2.99 2.48
CA TYR A 91 17.45 -2.92 1.84
C TYR A 91 17.11 -1.49 1.41
N ASP A 92 16.28 -1.38 0.38
CA ASP A 92 15.67 -0.10 0.00
C ASP A 92 14.61 0.33 1.03
N HIS A 93 14.41 1.63 1.17
CA HIS A 93 13.22 2.20 1.82
C HIS A 93 12.03 2.04 0.86
N GLY A 94 11.44 0.86 0.84
CA GLY A 94 10.29 0.55 0.00
C GLY A 94 9.04 1.23 0.51
N HIS A 95 8.36 2.01 -0.35
CA HIS A 95 7.09 2.61 -0.02
C HIS A 95 5.97 1.57 -0.02
N LEU A 96 5.08 1.60 0.97
CA LEU A 96 3.81 0.87 0.91
C LEU A 96 2.78 1.67 0.11
N CYS A 97 2.44 2.90 0.49
CA CYS A 97 1.79 3.84 -0.41
C CYS A 97 2.86 4.55 -1.24
N ALA A 98 2.92 4.26 -2.54
CA ALA A 98 3.95 4.83 -3.40
C ALA A 98 3.87 6.35 -3.46
N SER A 99 5.02 7.03 -3.55
CA SER A 99 5.06 8.47 -3.76
C SER A 99 4.29 8.89 -5.02
N ALA A 100 4.41 8.10 -6.10
CA ALA A 100 3.68 8.34 -7.33
C ALA A 100 2.16 8.19 -7.21
N ASP A 101 1.66 7.52 -6.16
CA ASP A 101 0.22 7.40 -5.90
C ASP A 101 -0.39 8.69 -5.34
N ARG A 102 0.41 9.59 -4.78
CA ARG A 102 -0.03 10.78 -4.03
C ARG A 102 0.57 12.07 -4.58
N LEU A 103 0.47 12.29 -5.91
CA LEU A 103 0.96 13.51 -6.58
C LEU A 103 -0.12 14.60 -6.72
N TYR A 104 -1.27 14.45 -6.11
CA TYR A 104 -2.35 15.44 -6.21
C TYR A 104 -2.06 16.71 -5.40
N SER A 105 -1.24 16.64 -4.36
CA SER A 105 -0.75 17.80 -3.61
C SER A 105 0.62 17.58 -2.99
N ARG A 106 1.30 18.68 -2.63
CA ARG A 106 2.63 18.62 -2.00
C ARG A 106 2.56 17.91 -0.64
N THR A 107 1.62 18.29 0.20
CA THR A 107 1.42 17.66 1.52
C THR A 107 1.14 16.16 1.39
N ALA A 108 0.28 15.76 0.46
CA ALA A 108 -0.03 14.36 0.24
C ALA A 108 1.21 13.57 -0.20
N ASN A 109 2.03 14.15 -1.09
CA ASN A 109 3.26 13.50 -1.52
C ASN A 109 4.29 13.42 -0.39
N ASP A 110 4.47 14.48 0.39
CA ASP A 110 5.41 14.50 1.51
C ASP A 110 5.03 13.47 2.59
N ASN A 111 3.74 13.30 2.87
CA ASN A 111 3.25 12.28 3.79
C ASN A 111 3.71 10.86 3.41
N THR A 112 3.90 10.55 2.12
CA THR A 112 4.32 9.22 1.69
C THR A 112 5.75 8.86 2.10
N PHE A 113 6.54 9.81 2.59
CA PHE A 113 7.93 9.60 3.00
C PHE A 113 8.10 9.30 4.49
N TYR A 114 7.04 9.34 5.30
CA TYR A 114 7.15 8.96 6.71
C TYR A 114 7.62 7.51 6.88
N MET A 115 8.46 7.28 7.90
CA MET A 115 9.02 5.97 8.20
C MET A 115 7.96 4.89 8.46
N THR A 116 6.76 5.26 8.91
CA THR A 116 5.63 4.32 9.05
C THR A 116 5.11 3.77 7.72
N ASN A 117 5.39 4.46 6.61
CA ASN A 117 5.05 4.03 5.24
C ASN A 117 6.20 3.28 4.55
N MET A 118 7.35 3.10 5.22
CA MET A 118 8.53 2.42 4.69
C MET A 118 8.57 0.96 5.14
N SER A 119 9.04 0.10 4.24
CA SER A 119 9.28 -1.31 4.49
C SER A 119 10.60 -1.73 3.87
N PRO A 120 11.40 -2.60 4.52
CA PRO A 120 12.68 -3.04 3.95
C PRO A 120 12.46 -3.93 2.73
N GLN A 121 12.87 -3.46 1.55
CA GLN A 121 12.71 -4.20 0.30
C GLN A 121 14.06 -4.47 -0.37
N ILE A 122 14.23 -5.69 -0.89
CA ILE A 122 15.35 -6.04 -1.76
C ILE A 122 15.34 -5.11 -2.98
N GLY A 123 16.49 -4.50 -3.32
CA GLY A 123 16.56 -3.47 -4.36
C GLY A 123 15.96 -3.90 -5.71
N ASN A 124 16.32 -5.09 -6.22
CA ASN A 124 15.74 -5.59 -7.47
C ASN A 124 14.24 -5.91 -7.36
N PHE A 125 13.77 -6.37 -6.19
CA PHE A 125 12.34 -6.52 -5.95
C PHE A 125 11.63 -5.16 -6.04
N ASN A 126 12.08 -4.18 -5.27
CA ASN A 126 11.49 -2.84 -5.22
C ASN A 126 11.52 -2.14 -6.59
N GLN A 127 12.72 -2.00 -7.17
CA GLN A 127 12.97 -1.15 -8.34
C GLN A 127 12.63 -1.80 -9.67
N LYS A 128 12.48 -3.11 -9.73
CA LYS A 128 12.23 -3.86 -10.98
C LYS A 128 10.88 -4.57 -10.97
N TYR A 129 10.55 -5.27 -9.90
CA TYR A 129 9.39 -6.16 -9.86
C TYR A 129 8.15 -5.49 -9.27
N TRP A 130 8.24 -5.00 -8.03
CA TRP A 130 7.14 -4.32 -7.34
C TRP A 130 6.66 -3.06 -8.06
N VAL A 131 7.60 -2.27 -8.58
CA VAL A 131 7.30 -1.03 -9.34
C VAL A 131 6.41 -1.29 -10.57
N VAL A 132 6.47 -2.46 -11.19
CA VAL A 132 5.59 -2.80 -12.33
C VAL A 132 4.15 -2.98 -11.87
N LEU A 133 3.93 -3.65 -10.72
CA LEU A 133 2.60 -3.75 -10.14
C LEU A 133 2.08 -2.38 -9.68
N GLU A 134 2.92 -1.55 -9.09
CA GLU A 134 2.55 -0.16 -8.76
C GLU A 134 2.16 0.64 -9.99
N GLY A 135 2.89 0.47 -11.09
CA GLY A 135 2.57 1.10 -12.37
C GLY A 135 1.21 0.69 -12.91
N LEU A 136 0.85 -0.58 -12.81
CA LEU A 136 -0.49 -1.06 -13.18
C LEU A 136 -1.57 -0.38 -12.33
N VAL A 137 -1.39 -0.35 -11.01
CA VAL A 137 -2.36 0.29 -10.10
C VAL A 137 -2.51 1.79 -10.41
N GLN A 138 -1.41 2.47 -10.73
CA GLN A 138 -1.43 3.87 -11.15
C GLN A 138 -2.14 4.06 -12.48
N ASP A 139 -1.92 3.20 -13.45
CA ASP A 139 -2.63 3.24 -14.73
C ASP A 139 -4.15 3.09 -14.55
N LEU A 140 -4.57 2.24 -13.62
CA LEU A 140 -5.99 1.99 -13.32
C LEU A 140 -6.64 3.10 -12.49
N GLY A 141 -5.89 3.69 -11.56
CA GLY A 141 -6.43 4.63 -10.56
C GLY A 141 -6.27 6.10 -10.91
N LYS A 142 -5.17 6.46 -11.59
CA LYS A 142 -4.80 7.87 -11.81
C LYS A 142 -5.35 8.44 -13.10
N SER A 143 -5.38 9.76 -13.16
CA SER A 143 -5.68 10.50 -14.39
C SER A 143 -4.58 10.28 -15.43
N GLY A 144 -4.97 10.18 -16.68
CA GLY A 144 -4.05 10.12 -17.81
C GLY A 144 -4.10 8.82 -18.62
N LYS A 145 -4.45 7.68 -18.05
CA LYS A 145 -4.60 6.42 -18.80
C LYS A 145 -6.01 5.87 -18.68
N TYR A 146 -6.35 5.20 -17.59
CA TYR A 146 -7.70 4.64 -17.40
C TYR A 146 -8.52 5.47 -16.41
N GLY A 147 -7.98 5.77 -15.23
CA GLY A 147 -8.55 6.65 -14.23
C GLY A 147 -10.05 6.46 -14.01
N ALA A 148 -10.81 7.56 -14.17
CA ALA A 148 -12.27 7.57 -13.98
C ALA A 148 -13.03 6.67 -14.98
N ASN A 149 -12.46 6.32 -16.12
CA ASN A 149 -13.07 5.38 -17.05
C ASN A 149 -13.07 3.96 -16.48
N PHE A 150 -12.01 3.59 -15.76
CA PHE A 150 -11.91 2.29 -15.11
C PHE A 150 -12.71 2.20 -13.82
N ALA A 151 -12.58 3.18 -12.94
CA ALA A 151 -13.22 3.17 -11.62
C ALA A 151 -13.75 4.56 -11.23
N ASP A 152 -14.90 4.62 -10.60
CA ASP A 152 -15.35 5.82 -9.89
C ASP A 152 -14.47 6.01 -8.64
N THR A 153 -14.20 4.91 -7.93
CA THR A 153 -13.21 4.83 -6.87
C THR A 153 -12.46 3.50 -6.96
N LEU A 154 -11.12 3.58 -6.87
CA LEU A 154 -10.24 2.42 -6.71
C LEU A 154 -9.64 2.46 -5.31
N TYR A 155 -10.03 1.51 -4.46
CA TYR A 155 -9.50 1.33 -3.13
C TYR A 155 -8.29 0.39 -3.18
N VAL A 156 -7.24 0.73 -2.45
CA VAL A 156 -5.95 0.04 -2.48
C VAL A 156 -5.49 -0.24 -1.05
N VAL A 157 -5.12 -1.47 -0.78
CA VAL A 157 -4.43 -1.87 0.45
C VAL A 157 -3.13 -2.56 0.07
N LYS A 158 -2.03 -2.14 0.67
CA LYS A 158 -0.70 -2.72 0.44
C LYS A 158 -0.05 -3.07 1.77
N GLY A 159 0.76 -4.11 1.80
CA GLY A 159 1.54 -4.46 2.98
C GLY A 159 2.59 -5.52 2.71
N GLY A 160 3.40 -5.77 3.74
CA GLY A 160 4.32 -6.88 3.82
C GLY A 160 3.97 -7.76 5.01
N THR A 161 4.32 -9.05 4.95
CA THR A 161 4.01 -10.00 6.02
C THR A 161 4.91 -9.78 7.24
N ILE A 162 4.30 -9.50 8.38
CA ILE A 162 5.01 -9.28 9.65
C ILE A 162 4.42 -10.07 10.82
N ASP A 163 3.27 -10.71 10.65
CA ASP A 163 2.55 -11.33 11.76
C ASP A 163 3.14 -12.68 12.16
N ASN A 164 3.50 -13.52 11.20
CA ASN A 164 4.00 -14.87 11.42
C ASN A 164 5.52 -14.96 11.20
N ALA A 165 6.22 -15.62 12.10
CA ALA A 165 7.68 -15.74 12.05
C ALA A 165 8.20 -16.46 10.79
N ASP A 166 7.46 -17.42 10.26
CA ASP A 166 7.76 -18.16 9.02
C ASP A 166 7.58 -17.32 7.75
N GLN A 167 6.95 -16.16 7.88
CA GLN A 167 6.76 -15.16 6.82
C GLN A 167 7.69 -13.93 6.97
N ILE A 168 8.78 -14.07 7.73
CA ILE A 168 9.81 -13.05 7.93
C ILE A 168 11.15 -13.58 7.44
N LEU A 169 11.88 -12.79 6.62
CA LEU A 169 13.21 -13.15 6.11
C LEU A 169 14.35 -12.82 7.07
N GLY A 170 14.16 -11.81 7.91
CA GLY A 170 15.15 -11.27 8.81
C GLY A 170 14.72 -9.92 9.37
N TYR A 171 15.68 -9.10 9.78
CA TYR A 171 15.40 -7.83 10.43
C TYR A 171 16.31 -6.71 9.91
N ALA A 172 15.76 -5.53 9.79
CA ALA A 172 16.45 -4.26 9.47
C ALA A 172 16.40 -3.30 10.67
N CYS A 173 16.90 -2.08 10.52
CA CYS A 173 16.88 -1.04 11.54
C CYS A 173 17.46 -1.52 12.89
N SER A 174 18.68 -2.05 12.89
CA SER A 174 19.30 -2.61 14.10
C SER A 174 18.44 -3.69 14.77
N ASN A 175 17.91 -4.59 13.98
CA ASN A 175 17.05 -5.72 14.38
C ASN A 175 15.68 -5.32 15.00
N ARG A 176 15.22 -4.10 14.75
CA ARG A 176 13.93 -3.65 15.26
C ARG A 176 12.77 -3.91 14.31
N MET A 177 13.01 -3.88 12.99
CA MET A 177 11.98 -3.95 11.96
C MET A 177 12.07 -5.27 11.18
N PRO A 178 11.01 -6.09 11.11
CA PRO A 178 11.03 -7.30 10.31
C PRO A 178 11.14 -6.99 8.81
N VAL A 179 11.85 -7.87 8.10
CA VAL A 179 11.88 -7.89 6.63
C VAL A 179 10.84 -8.89 6.16
N PRO A 180 9.74 -8.45 5.52
CA PRO A 180 8.69 -9.33 5.05
C PRO A 180 9.19 -10.36 4.04
N LYS A 181 8.70 -11.60 4.14
CA LYS A 181 8.94 -12.66 3.15
C LYS A 181 8.02 -12.54 1.94
N TYR A 182 6.85 -11.91 2.13
CA TYR A 182 5.89 -11.66 1.06
C TYR A 182 5.39 -10.22 1.14
N TYR A 183 5.10 -9.66 -0.05
CA TYR A 183 4.36 -8.41 -0.18
C TYR A 183 3.06 -8.65 -0.93
N TYR A 184 2.05 -7.87 -0.60
CA TYR A 184 0.71 -8.03 -1.15
C TYR A 184 0.05 -6.70 -1.48
N MET A 185 -0.92 -6.76 -2.38
CA MET A 185 -1.91 -5.71 -2.64
C MET A 185 -3.29 -6.33 -2.69
N ALA A 186 -4.28 -5.63 -2.13
CA ALA A 186 -5.70 -5.90 -2.34
C ALA A 186 -6.34 -4.67 -2.99
N LEU A 187 -7.09 -4.87 -4.06
CA LEU A 187 -7.74 -3.83 -4.84
C LEU A 187 -9.25 -4.06 -4.86
N LEU A 188 -10.01 -2.99 -4.59
CA LEU A 188 -11.47 -2.98 -4.73
C LEU A 188 -11.85 -1.85 -5.69
N ARG A 189 -12.48 -2.20 -6.79
CA ARG A 189 -13.02 -1.27 -7.79
C ARG A 189 -14.50 -1.04 -7.52
N VAL A 190 -14.90 0.23 -7.57
CA VAL A 190 -16.31 0.63 -7.64
C VAL A 190 -16.51 1.37 -8.97
N LYS A 191 -17.46 0.91 -9.77
CA LYS A 191 -17.84 1.52 -11.03
C LYS A 191 -19.36 1.43 -11.24
N ASN A 192 -20.03 2.59 -11.34
CA ASN A 192 -21.49 2.66 -11.52
C ASN A 192 -22.27 1.81 -10.48
N GLY A 193 -21.81 1.82 -9.22
CA GLY A 193 -22.39 1.04 -8.13
C GLY A 193 -22.03 -0.46 -8.13
N ALA A 194 -21.34 -0.96 -9.13
CA ALA A 194 -20.85 -2.34 -9.16
C ALA A 194 -19.46 -2.45 -8.52
N TYR A 195 -19.24 -3.55 -7.79
CA TYR A 195 -18.00 -3.86 -7.09
C TYR A 195 -17.26 -5.01 -7.78
N SER A 196 -15.93 -4.91 -7.87
CA SER A 196 -15.05 -6.00 -8.24
C SER A 196 -13.73 -5.92 -7.52
N SER A 197 -13.07 -7.05 -7.27
CA SER A 197 -11.80 -7.08 -6.57
C SER A 197 -10.78 -7.99 -7.22
N ILE A 198 -9.51 -7.77 -6.89
CA ILE A 198 -8.38 -8.63 -7.19
C ILE A 198 -7.33 -8.42 -6.12
N ALA A 199 -6.47 -9.40 -5.92
CA ALA A 199 -5.33 -9.29 -5.03
C ALA A 199 -4.06 -9.84 -5.67
N PHE A 200 -2.91 -9.49 -5.10
CA PHE A 200 -1.59 -9.95 -5.53
C PHE A 200 -0.81 -10.43 -4.32
N TRP A 201 -0.12 -11.54 -4.49
CA TRP A 201 0.76 -12.14 -3.50
C TRP A 201 2.12 -12.43 -4.12
N MET A 202 3.17 -11.75 -3.66
CA MET A 202 4.51 -11.83 -4.23
C MET A 202 5.54 -12.25 -3.18
N GLU A 203 6.31 -13.27 -3.47
CA GLU A 203 7.49 -13.60 -2.67
C GLU A 203 8.52 -12.47 -2.77
N HIS A 204 9.03 -12.04 -1.63
CA HIS A 204 10.05 -11.00 -1.55
C HIS A 204 11.44 -11.62 -1.73
N LYS A 205 11.90 -11.61 -2.97
CA LYS A 205 13.21 -12.13 -3.37
C LYS A 205 13.82 -11.31 -4.49
N ASP A 206 15.06 -11.56 -4.79
CA ASP A 206 15.73 -10.99 -5.97
C ASP A 206 15.26 -11.73 -7.23
N TYR A 207 14.49 -11.04 -8.07
CA TYR A 207 14.05 -11.53 -9.38
C TYR A 207 14.99 -11.13 -10.53
N GLY A 208 16.17 -10.56 -10.22
CA GLY A 208 17.11 -10.05 -11.20
C GLY A 208 16.81 -8.60 -11.63
N THR A 209 17.51 -8.14 -12.63
CA THR A 209 17.55 -6.73 -13.04
C THR A 209 16.53 -6.37 -14.13
N VAL A 210 15.84 -7.35 -14.71
CA VAL A 210 14.87 -7.15 -15.79
C VAL A 210 13.48 -6.93 -15.20
N LYS A 211 12.78 -5.90 -15.66
CA LYS A 211 11.40 -5.67 -15.28
C LYS A 211 10.49 -6.76 -15.86
N PRO A 212 9.58 -7.34 -15.07
CA PRO A 212 8.64 -8.35 -15.55
C PRO A 212 7.62 -7.73 -16.52
N SER A 213 7.07 -8.56 -17.40
CA SER A 213 5.89 -8.22 -18.18
C SER A 213 4.62 -8.26 -17.31
N LEU A 214 3.53 -7.66 -17.77
CA LEU A 214 2.22 -7.82 -17.11
C LEU A 214 1.74 -9.27 -17.10
N ALA A 215 2.10 -10.06 -18.11
CA ALA A 215 1.81 -11.51 -18.13
C ALA A 215 2.53 -12.26 -16.98
N THR A 216 3.73 -11.82 -16.61
CA THR A 216 4.45 -12.34 -15.44
C THR A 216 3.78 -11.89 -14.13
N ILE A 217 3.41 -10.61 -14.03
CA ILE A 217 2.70 -10.07 -12.85
C ILE A 217 1.36 -10.78 -12.64
N LYS A 218 0.65 -11.10 -13.71
CA LYS A 218 -0.61 -11.85 -13.68
C LYS A 218 -0.50 -13.18 -12.93
N GLN A 219 0.64 -13.83 -12.93
CA GLN A 219 0.86 -15.11 -12.23
C GLN A 219 0.80 -14.96 -10.70
N HIS A 220 0.91 -13.75 -10.17
CA HIS A 220 0.79 -13.44 -8.74
C HIS A 220 -0.62 -13.05 -8.31
N CYS A 221 -1.58 -13.04 -9.25
CA CYS A 221 -2.98 -12.73 -8.92
C CYS A 221 -3.59 -13.83 -8.07
N VAL A 222 -4.30 -13.42 -7.04
CA VAL A 222 -5.13 -14.27 -6.18
C VAL A 222 -6.45 -13.57 -5.90
N SER A 223 -7.43 -14.27 -5.37
CA SER A 223 -8.62 -13.63 -4.83
C SER A 223 -8.32 -12.94 -3.49
N VAL A 224 -9.12 -11.95 -3.11
CA VAL A 224 -9.03 -11.33 -1.78
C VAL A 224 -9.21 -12.38 -0.69
N GLN A 225 -10.15 -13.32 -0.85
CA GLN A 225 -10.35 -14.44 0.07
C GLN A 225 -9.07 -15.28 0.26
N THR A 226 -8.34 -15.57 -0.82
CA THR A 226 -7.06 -16.29 -0.72
C THR A 226 -6.02 -15.45 0.02
N LEU A 227 -5.96 -14.15 -0.27
CA LEU A 227 -5.04 -13.24 0.43
C LEU A 227 -5.35 -13.16 1.94
N GLN A 228 -6.63 -13.14 2.32
CA GLN A 228 -7.06 -13.19 3.72
C GLN A 228 -6.58 -14.46 4.42
N ASN A 229 -6.66 -15.60 3.75
CA ASN A 229 -6.13 -16.87 4.27
C ASN A 229 -4.62 -16.85 4.51
N TYR A 230 -3.86 -16.14 3.64
CA TYR A 230 -2.41 -16.03 3.76
C TYR A 230 -1.95 -15.04 4.83
N THR A 231 -2.71 -13.96 5.03
CA THR A 231 -2.30 -12.83 5.88
C THR A 231 -3.01 -12.79 7.23
N GLY A 232 -4.19 -13.41 7.35
CA GLY A 232 -5.06 -13.24 8.50
C GLY A 232 -5.66 -11.83 8.62
N ILE A 233 -5.61 -11.03 7.54
CA ILE A 233 -6.18 -9.68 7.48
C ILE A 233 -7.54 -9.78 6.78
N ASP A 234 -8.55 -9.20 7.37
CA ASP A 234 -9.90 -9.09 6.81
C ASP A 234 -9.97 -7.77 6.02
N PHE A 235 -9.90 -7.89 4.69
CA PHE A 235 -9.92 -6.74 3.76
C PHE A 235 -11.36 -6.39 3.40
N PHE A 236 -11.61 -5.09 3.23
CA PHE A 236 -12.90 -4.56 2.76
C PHE A 236 -14.11 -4.94 3.64
N HIS A 237 -13.87 -5.31 4.89
CA HIS A 237 -14.88 -5.76 5.86
C HIS A 237 -16.01 -4.74 6.14
N ASN A 238 -15.89 -3.52 5.65
CA ASN A 238 -16.95 -2.51 5.74
C ASN A 238 -17.94 -2.57 4.55
N LEU A 239 -17.76 -3.51 3.63
CA LEU A 239 -18.78 -3.84 2.64
C LEU A 239 -19.96 -4.57 3.32
N PRO A 240 -21.19 -4.47 2.77
CA PRO A 240 -22.26 -5.37 3.21
C PRO A 240 -21.88 -6.83 2.98
N ASP A 241 -22.08 -7.70 3.95
CA ASP A 241 -21.64 -9.11 3.97
C ASP A 241 -21.91 -9.86 2.67
N VAL A 242 -23.12 -9.70 2.09
CA VAL A 242 -23.50 -10.37 0.83
C VAL A 242 -22.66 -9.88 -0.36
N VAL A 243 -22.27 -8.61 -0.38
CA VAL A 243 -21.41 -8.02 -1.41
C VAL A 243 -19.98 -8.47 -1.19
N GLU A 244 -19.50 -8.39 0.04
CA GLU A 244 -18.16 -8.76 0.47
C GLU A 244 -17.84 -10.19 0.07
N GLN A 245 -18.62 -11.18 0.51
CA GLN A 245 -18.43 -12.59 0.20
C GLN A 245 -18.35 -12.89 -1.30
N LYS A 246 -19.17 -12.21 -2.10
CA LYS A 246 -19.15 -12.37 -3.57
C LYS A 246 -17.93 -11.77 -4.21
N VAL A 247 -17.54 -10.58 -3.76
CA VAL A 247 -16.45 -9.79 -4.34
C VAL A 247 -15.09 -10.41 -4.01
N GLU A 248 -14.91 -10.87 -2.78
CA GLU A 248 -13.66 -11.45 -2.31
C GLU A 248 -13.25 -12.75 -3.00
N GLN A 249 -14.18 -13.47 -3.58
CA GLN A 249 -13.93 -14.71 -4.34
C GLN A 249 -13.47 -14.44 -5.79
N GLN A 250 -13.54 -13.19 -6.25
CA GLN A 250 -13.19 -12.84 -7.63
C GLN A 250 -11.68 -12.87 -7.85
N CYS A 251 -11.29 -13.42 -9.01
CA CYS A 251 -9.92 -13.33 -9.51
C CYS A 251 -9.97 -13.41 -11.04
N ASP A 252 -10.25 -12.28 -11.70
CA ASP A 252 -10.27 -12.17 -13.17
C ASP A 252 -9.27 -11.09 -13.64
N PRO A 253 -7.99 -11.47 -13.84
CA PRO A 253 -6.96 -10.52 -14.26
C PRO A 253 -7.26 -9.79 -15.56
N SER A 254 -8.03 -10.40 -16.46
CA SER A 254 -8.35 -9.80 -17.77
C SER A 254 -9.18 -8.51 -17.63
N SER A 255 -10.08 -8.47 -16.64
CA SER A 255 -10.88 -7.28 -16.35
C SER A 255 -10.09 -6.16 -15.65
N TRP A 256 -8.82 -6.42 -15.29
CA TRP A 256 -7.88 -5.50 -14.66
C TRP A 256 -6.70 -5.12 -15.57
N GLY A 257 -6.81 -5.37 -16.87
CA GLY A 257 -5.81 -4.94 -17.88
C GLY A 257 -4.59 -5.84 -18.00
N MET A 258 -4.72 -7.09 -17.59
CA MET A 258 -3.64 -8.10 -17.66
C MET A 258 -3.97 -9.29 -18.56
#